data_d9f588fbe23a229598c5ba61cd35eda7
#
_entry.id   d9f588fbe23a229598c5ba61cd35eda7
#
_cell.length_a   1.000
_cell.length_b   1.000
_cell.length_c   1.000
_cell.angle_alpha   90.00
_cell.angle_beta   90.00
_cell.angle_gamma   90.00
#
_symmetry.space_group_name_H-M   'P 1'
#
loop_
_entity.id
_entity.type
_entity.pdbx_description
1 polymer ?
#
loop_
_entity_poly.entity_id
_entity_poly.type
_entity_poly.pdbx_seq_one_letter_code
_entity_poly.pdbx_strand_id
1 'polypeptide(L)'
;MATLFGVALAPLFTALAQVESNNGQTSKNVYQITRQYVDDVNRISDNEAFLYEDRNDRSKSERMMEIYWLYYTQRYIDQTGRDPTWETLARIHNGGPDGWKKYGTKKYWRRVKNFLPGGEET
;
A
#
# COMPACT_ATOMS: atom_id res chain seq x y z
N MET A 1 12.46 -1.76 12.73
CA MET A 1 11.10 -1.85 12.17
C MET A 1 10.94 -0.80 11.08
N ALA A 2 10.40 -1.20 9.93
CA ALA A 2 10.24 -0.27 8.82
C ALA A 2 9.14 0.76 9.12
N THR A 3 9.43 2.02 8.84
CA THR A 3 8.48 3.13 8.94
C THR A 3 8.53 3.97 7.68
N LEU A 4 7.46 4.70 7.43
CA LEU A 4 7.39 5.68 6.37
C LEU A 4 6.71 6.92 6.96
N PHE A 5 7.42 8.06 6.96
CA PHE A 5 6.93 9.30 7.58
C PHE A 5 6.50 9.09 9.04
N GLY A 6 7.22 8.24 9.78
CA GLY A 6 6.90 7.92 11.16
C GLY A 6 5.75 6.92 11.33
N VAL A 7 5.18 6.42 10.24
CA VAL A 7 4.08 5.45 10.27
C VAL A 7 4.65 4.03 10.23
N ALA A 8 4.30 3.21 11.22
CA ALA A 8 4.76 1.81 11.28
C ALA A 8 4.11 1.02 10.15
N LEU A 9 4.93 0.32 9.36
CA LEU A 9 4.44 -0.41 8.19
C LEU A 9 3.98 -1.84 8.50
N ALA A 10 4.57 -2.51 9.49
CA ALA A 10 4.25 -3.90 9.76
C ALA A 10 2.75 -4.14 10.06
N PRO A 11 2.09 -3.34 10.92
CA PRO A 11 0.65 -3.52 11.13
C PRO A 11 -0.16 -3.27 9.87
N LEU A 12 0.26 -2.30 9.05
CA LEU A 12 -0.43 -1.99 7.80
C LEU A 12 -0.29 -3.13 6.80
N PHE A 13 0.91 -3.69 6.63
CA PHE A 13 1.12 -4.84 5.75
C PHE A 13 0.24 -6.01 6.17
N THR A 14 0.15 -6.30 7.47
CA THR A 14 -0.69 -7.36 7.98
C THR A 14 -2.16 -7.13 7.60
N ALA A 15 -2.65 -5.91 7.81
CA ALA A 15 -4.04 -5.57 7.51
C ALA A 15 -4.33 -5.64 6.01
N LEU A 16 -3.42 -5.13 5.17
CA LEU A 16 -3.59 -5.17 3.72
C LEU A 16 -3.58 -6.61 3.20
N ALA A 17 -2.66 -7.45 3.69
CA ALA A 17 -2.62 -8.86 3.29
C ALA A 17 -3.94 -9.57 3.62
N GLN A 18 -4.51 -9.27 4.78
CA GLN A 18 -5.78 -9.86 5.20
C GLN A 18 -6.92 -9.46 4.26
N VAL A 19 -7.02 -8.17 3.95
CA VAL A 19 -8.10 -7.67 3.08
C VAL A 19 -7.93 -8.13 1.65
N GLU A 20 -6.71 -8.14 1.13
CA GLU A 20 -6.47 -8.42 -0.30
C GLU A 20 -6.51 -9.91 -0.64
N SER A 21 -6.04 -10.78 0.25
CA SER A 21 -5.90 -12.20 -0.11
C SER A 21 -6.13 -13.16 1.07
N ASN A 22 -6.79 -12.70 2.12
CA ASN A 22 -6.96 -13.50 3.34
C ASN A 22 -5.59 -14.03 3.82
N ASN A 23 -4.62 -13.11 3.90
CA ASN A 23 -3.24 -13.38 4.31
C ASN A 23 -2.55 -14.42 3.41
N GLY A 24 -2.76 -14.30 2.10
CA GLY A 24 -2.13 -15.17 1.12
C GLY A 24 -2.85 -16.49 0.86
N GLN A 25 -3.97 -16.75 1.54
CA GLN A 25 -4.70 -18.01 1.37
C GLN A 25 -5.41 -18.10 0.03
N THR A 26 -5.87 -16.97 -0.51
CA THR A 26 -6.62 -16.94 -1.76
C THR A 26 -5.73 -16.65 -2.98
N SER A 27 -4.52 -16.16 -2.77
CA SER A 27 -3.61 -15.84 -3.87
C SER A 27 -2.17 -15.74 -3.37
N LYS A 28 -1.22 -16.22 -4.19
CA LYS A 28 0.21 -16.01 -3.93
C LYS A 28 0.58 -14.53 -4.05
N ASN A 29 -0.17 -13.78 -4.84
CA ASN A 29 -0.05 -12.33 -4.92
C ASN A 29 -0.77 -11.73 -3.70
N VAL A 30 -0.10 -11.74 -2.58
CA VAL A 30 -0.68 -11.46 -1.26
C VAL A 30 -1.35 -10.11 -1.20
N TYR A 31 -0.75 -9.09 -1.85
CA TYR A 31 -1.24 -7.71 -1.82
C TYR A 31 -2.00 -7.31 -3.09
N GLN A 32 -2.27 -8.28 -3.97
CA GLN A 32 -3.01 -8.06 -5.23
C GLN A 32 -2.39 -6.98 -6.10
N ILE A 33 -1.06 -7.02 -6.23
CA ILE A 33 -0.31 -6.08 -7.06
C ILE A 33 -0.56 -6.39 -8.53
N THR A 34 -0.91 -5.36 -9.32
CA THR A 34 -1.20 -5.50 -10.74
C THR A 34 0.06 -5.35 -11.58
N ARG A 35 -0.01 -5.75 -12.86
CA ARG A 35 1.08 -5.51 -13.81
C ARG A 35 1.41 -4.01 -13.91
N GLN A 36 0.39 -3.17 -13.99
CA GLN A 36 0.61 -1.72 -14.07
C GLN A 36 1.35 -1.19 -12.84
N TYR A 37 1.05 -1.74 -11.66
CA TYR A 37 1.74 -1.37 -10.42
C TYR A 37 3.23 -1.71 -10.51
N VAL A 38 3.56 -2.92 -10.98
CA VAL A 38 4.96 -3.35 -11.15
C VAL A 38 5.67 -2.45 -12.16
N ASP A 39 5.03 -2.19 -13.30
CA ASP A 39 5.60 -1.33 -14.34
C ASP A 39 5.88 0.07 -13.81
N ASP A 40 4.96 0.59 -13.00
CA ASP A 40 5.08 1.93 -12.42
C ASP A 40 6.24 2.00 -11.41
N VAL A 41 6.35 0.98 -10.56
CA VAL A 41 7.46 0.88 -9.61
C VAL A 41 8.81 0.84 -10.36
N ASN A 42 8.88 0.05 -11.43
CA ASN A 42 10.11 -0.03 -12.24
C ASN A 42 10.47 1.30 -12.89
N ARG A 43 9.46 2.07 -13.30
CA ARG A 43 9.68 3.40 -13.87
C ARG A 43 10.20 4.38 -12.81
N ILE A 44 9.70 4.27 -11.59
CA ILE A 44 10.06 5.15 -10.48
C ILE A 44 11.44 4.82 -9.92
N SER A 45 11.74 3.53 -9.80
CA SER A 45 12.95 3.07 -9.12
C SER A 45 14.19 3.25 -9.98
N ASP A 46 15.25 3.81 -9.41
CA ASP A 46 16.53 3.98 -10.10
C ASP A 46 17.46 2.77 -9.90
N ASN A 47 17.31 2.04 -8.81
CA ASN A 47 18.28 1.02 -8.37
C ASN A 47 17.73 -0.39 -8.37
N GLU A 48 16.43 -0.56 -8.49
CA GLU A 48 15.80 -1.87 -8.38
C GLU A 48 14.88 -2.10 -9.58
N ALA A 49 14.91 -3.33 -10.08
CA ALA A 49 14.01 -3.76 -11.14
C ALA A 49 13.31 -5.02 -10.66
N PHE A 50 11.99 -5.06 -10.86
CA PHE A 50 11.17 -6.20 -10.46
C PHE A 50 10.59 -6.88 -11.69
N LEU A 51 10.51 -8.21 -11.63
CA LEU A 51 9.78 -8.99 -12.61
C LEU A 51 8.30 -9.00 -12.20
N TYR A 52 7.42 -9.22 -13.16
CA TYR A 52 5.99 -9.30 -12.86
C TYR A 52 5.70 -10.42 -11.84
N GLU A 53 6.39 -11.55 -11.95
CA GLU A 53 6.23 -12.68 -11.03
C GLU A 53 6.67 -12.39 -9.60
N ASP A 54 7.48 -11.34 -9.38
CA ASP A 54 7.92 -10.95 -8.03
C ASP A 54 6.75 -10.52 -7.14
N ARG A 55 5.60 -10.18 -7.72
CA ARG A 55 4.38 -9.90 -6.96
C ARG A 55 3.90 -11.13 -6.17
N ASN A 56 4.38 -12.31 -6.50
CA ASN A 56 4.06 -13.55 -5.78
C ASN A 56 5.01 -13.81 -4.60
N ASP A 57 6.00 -12.95 -4.40
CA ASP A 57 6.93 -13.00 -3.28
C ASP A 57 6.56 -11.87 -2.31
N ARG A 58 6.18 -12.23 -1.08
CA ARG A 58 5.69 -11.26 -0.11
C ARG A 58 6.70 -10.14 0.16
N SER A 59 7.96 -10.50 0.36
CA SER A 59 9.02 -9.54 0.68
C SER A 59 9.24 -8.56 -0.47
N LYS A 60 9.28 -9.06 -1.70
CA LYS A 60 9.45 -8.20 -2.88
C LYS A 60 8.23 -7.33 -3.12
N SER A 61 7.02 -7.85 -2.87
CA SER A 61 5.80 -7.06 -2.95
C SER A 61 5.82 -5.91 -1.96
N GLU A 62 6.22 -6.15 -0.72
CA GLU A 62 6.32 -5.10 0.29
C GLU A 62 7.33 -4.04 -0.11
N ARG A 63 8.46 -4.46 -0.72
CA ARG A 63 9.45 -3.52 -1.22
C ARG A 63 8.87 -2.64 -2.33
N MET A 64 8.13 -3.24 -3.27
CA MET A 64 7.46 -2.48 -4.33
C MET A 64 6.47 -1.47 -3.74
N MET A 65 5.72 -1.87 -2.72
CA MET A 65 4.75 -0.99 -2.08
C MET A 65 5.44 0.20 -1.39
N GLU A 66 6.58 -0.03 -0.73
CA GLU A 66 7.35 1.06 -0.11
C GLU A 66 7.83 2.07 -1.15
N ILE A 67 8.35 1.59 -2.29
CA ILE A 67 8.80 2.45 -3.39
C ILE A 67 7.63 3.27 -3.93
N TYR A 68 6.50 2.62 -4.14
CA TYR A 68 5.28 3.24 -4.65
C TYR A 68 4.78 4.34 -3.70
N TRP A 69 4.69 4.03 -2.42
CA TRP A 69 4.25 4.99 -1.39
C TRP A 69 5.21 6.16 -1.26
N LEU A 70 6.51 5.88 -1.21
CA LEU A 70 7.51 6.95 -1.05
C LEU A 70 7.38 7.98 -2.17
N TYR A 71 7.12 7.52 -3.38
CA TYR A 71 6.98 8.39 -4.55
C TYR A 71 5.64 9.13 -4.56
N TYR A 72 4.53 8.41 -4.43
CA TYR A 72 3.20 9.00 -4.63
C TYR A 72 2.64 9.75 -3.42
N THR A 73 3.13 9.48 -2.22
CA THR A 73 2.72 10.28 -1.06
C THR A 73 3.16 11.73 -1.16
N GLN A 74 4.12 12.04 -2.04
CA GLN A 74 4.54 13.43 -2.25
C GLN A 74 3.37 14.28 -2.73
N ARG A 75 2.50 13.73 -3.59
CA ARG A 75 1.28 14.46 -4.02
C ARG A 75 0.37 14.79 -2.85
N TYR A 76 0.20 13.83 -1.94
CA TYR A 76 -0.62 14.05 -0.76
C TYR A 76 -0.04 15.17 0.11
N ILE A 77 1.26 15.11 0.36
CA ILE A 77 1.95 16.12 1.16
C ILE A 77 1.82 17.51 0.50
N ASP A 78 2.05 17.58 -0.81
CA ASP A 78 2.00 18.85 -1.54
C ASP A 78 0.60 19.46 -1.53
N GLN A 79 -0.44 18.64 -1.60
CA GLN A 79 -1.81 19.11 -1.67
C GLN A 79 -2.44 19.39 -0.31
N THR A 80 -2.02 18.69 0.74
CA THR A 80 -2.66 18.78 2.06
C THR A 80 -1.81 19.45 3.12
N GLY A 81 -0.48 19.48 2.94
CA GLY A 81 0.46 19.91 3.97
C GLY A 81 0.56 18.95 5.16
N ARG A 82 0.04 17.73 5.03
CA ARG A 82 0.00 16.75 6.11
C ARG A 82 0.87 15.55 5.80
N ASP A 83 1.39 14.91 6.84
CA ASP A 83 2.10 13.65 6.69
C ASP A 83 1.12 12.51 6.39
N PRO A 84 1.51 11.54 5.56
CA PRO A 84 0.68 10.38 5.29
C PRO A 84 0.37 9.57 6.54
N THR A 85 -0.82 8.99 6.58
CA THR A 85 -1.29 8.09 7.63
C THR A 85 -1.50 6.69 7.05
N TRP A 86 -1.85 5.71 7.87
CA TRP A 86 -2.25 4.40 7.39
C TRP A 86 -3.38 4.50 6.35
N GLU A 87 -4.34 5.39 6.58
CA GLU A 87 -5.43 5.60 5.62
C GLU A 87 -4.89 6.06 4.27
N THR A 88 -3.99 7.05 4.28
CA THR A 88 -3.37 7.57 3.05
C THR A 88 -2.71 6.44 2.26
N LEU A 89 -1.88 5.66 2.93
CA LEU A 89 -1.12 4.57 2.29
C LEU A 89 -2.04 3.49 1.76
N ALA A 90 -3.01 3.05 2.56
CA ALA A 90 -3.96 2.02 2.13
C ALA A 90 -4.76 2.46 0.91
N ARG A 91 -5.24 3.70 0.91
CA ARG A 91 -6.06 4.22 -0.18
C ARG A 91 -5.24 4.42 -1.47
N ILE A 92 -3.97 4.80 -1.34
CA ILE A 92 -3.07 4.87 -2.49
C ILE A 92 -2.81 3.47 -3.05
N HIS A 93 -2.58 2.49 -2.19
CA HIS A 93 -2.38 1.10 -2.64
C HIS A 93 -3.59 0.59 -3.44
N ASN A 94 -4.78 0.87 -2.99
CA ASN A 94 -6.01 0.40 -3.64
C ASN A 94 -6.39 1.22 -4.87
N GLY A 95 -6.25 2.54 -4.79
CA GLY A 95 -6.81 3.45 -5.81
C GLY A 95 -5.79 4.17 -6.68
N GLY A 96 -4.49 3.90 -6.50
CA GLY A 96 -3.44 4.55 -7.30
C GLY A 96 -2.97 5.88 -6.72
N PRO A 97 -2.21 6.66 -7.52
CA PRO A 97 -1.57 7.89 -7.01
C PRO A 97 -2.51 8.90 -6.36
N ASP A 98 -3.75 8.98 -6.81
CA ASP A 98 -4.75 9.86 -6.23
C ASP A 98 -5.78 9.11 -5.37
N GLY A 99 -5.48 7.85 -5.04
CA GLY A 99 -6.41 7.00 -4.28
C GLY A 99 -6.84 7.58 -2.95
N TRP A 100 -5.94 8.35 -2.29
CA TRP A 100 -6.20 8.95 -1.00
C TRP A 100 -7.40 9.92 -1.00
N LYS A 101 -7.75 10.47 -2.16
CA LYS A 101 -8.88 11.42 -2.26
C LYS A 101 -10.06 10.86 -3.06
N LYS A 102 -9.99 9.63 -3.55
CA LYS A 102 -11.08 9.01 -4.31
C LYS A 102 -12.16 8.51 -3.37
N TYR A 103 -13.41 8.83 -3.70
CA TYR A 103 -14.56 8.32 -2.94
C TYR A 103 -14.56 6.79 -2.89
N GLY A 104 -14.23 6.16 -4.01
CA GLY A 104 -14.27 4.70 -4.14
C GLY A 104 -13.33 3.95 -3.21
N THR A 105 -12.28 4.60 -2.67
CA THR A 105 -11.36 3.92 -1.76
C THR A 105 -11.78 3.99 -0.30
N LYS A 106 -12.87 4.71 0.03
CA LYS A 106 -13.34 4.82 1.41
C LYS A 106 -13.83 3.50 1.97
N LYS A 107 -14.54 2.73 1.17
CA LYS A 107 -15.03 1.40 1.57
C LYS A 107 -13.86 0.45 1.83
N TYR A 108 -12.86 0.50 0.96
CA TYR A 108 -11.64 -0.28 1.13
C TYR A 108 -10.95 0.06 2.46
N TRP A 109 -10.80 1.35 2.74
CA TRP A 109 -10.19 1.78 4.00
C TRP A 109 -10.96 1.27 5.21
N ARG A 110 -12.29 1.32 5.19
CA ARG A 110 -13.09 0.79 6.30
C ARG A 110 -12.82 -0.68 6.55
N ARG A 111 -12.58 -1.45 5.50
CA ARG A 111 -12.22 -2.87 5.65
C ARG A 111 -10.83 -3.03 6.24
N VAL A 112 -9.87 -2.25 5.77
CA VAL A 112 -8.49 -2.33 6.23
C VAL A 112 -8.38 -1.99 7.72
N LYS A 113 -9.02 -0.91 8.15
CA LYS A 113 -8.86 -0.46 9.54
C LYS A 113 -9.42 -1.44 10.56
N ASN A 114 -10.33 -2.33 10.15
CA ASN A 114 -10.81 -3.39 11.05
C ASN A 114 -9.70 -4.35 11.47
N PHE A 115 -8.63 -4.42 10.73
CA PHE A 115 -7.49 -5.29 11.02
C PHE A 115 -6.28 -4.53 11.56
N LEU A 116 -6.43 -3.24 11.80
CA LEU A 116 -5.37 -2.41 12.39
C LEU A 116 -5.59 -2.26 13.90
N PRO A 117 -4.52 -2.01 14.67
CA PRO A 117 -4.67 -1.72 16.11
C PRO A 117 -5.61 -0.54 16.32
N GLY A 118 -6.59 -0.69 17.20
CA GLY A 118 -7.55 0.36 17.51
C GLY A 118 -8.62 0.61 16.45
N GLY A 119 -8.68 -0.22 15.39
CA GLY A 119 -9.59 0.00 14.26
C GLY A 119 -11.07 0.01 14.63
N GLU A 120 -11.41 -0.66 15.72
CA GLU A 120 -12.80 -0.76 16.19
C GLU A 120 -13.27 0.49 16.95
N GLU A 121 -12.37 1.38 17.30
CA GLU A 121 -12.64 2.55 18.14
C GLU A 121 -13.09 3.78 17.36
N THR A 122 -13.17 3.69 16.05
CA THR A 122 -13.47 4.87 15.20
C THR A 122 -14.94 4.95 14.78
#